data_e373e011e7bf1949df59958fa82e0d07
#
_entry.id   e373e011e7bf1949df59958fa82e0d07
#
_cell.length_a   1.000
_cell.length_b   1.000
_cell.length_c   1.000
_cell.angle_alpha   90.00
_cell.angle_beta   90.00
_cell.angle_gamma   90.00
#
_symmetry.space_group_name_H-M   'P 1'
#
loop_
_entity.id
_entity.type
_entity.pdbx_description
1 polymer ?
#
loop_
_entity_poly.entity_id
_entity_poly.type
_entity_poly.pdbx_seq_one_letter_code
_entity_poly.pdbx_strand_id
1 'polypeptide(L)'
;IYILFIVLFISSCARPYRKLSMSEIPFNEFRDEIKISYSIRQGVMYNTKNRFYAKKEFKKNVNLIAFKIINKTELPININDLKYYCGATIPLAPISIEEYYKTVKQKAELYWLYSPGVVVYPRPPKGSKKFIPLPFGIPLAAINYGVSLKANKKMMRDLQLLDLSNKVIQPQDSIEGILTFKNVDNCGDIYISVKEN
;
A
#
# COMPACT_ATOMS: atom_id res chain seq x y z
N ILE A 1 13.33 -10.94 -30.93
CA ILE A 1 12.92 -9.49 -30.83
C ILE A 1 11.46 -9.38 -30.46
N TYR A 2 10.50 -10.09 -31.09
CA TYR A 2 9.06 -10.02 -30.77
C TYR A 2 8.72 -10.42 -29.34
N ILE A 3 9.36 -11.47 -28.80
CA ILE A 3 9.17 -11.94 -27.42
C ILE A 3 9.60 -10.88 -26.40
N LEU A 4 10.70 -10.16 -26.68
CA LEU A 4 11.18 -9.09 -25.80
C LEU A 4 10.18 -7.93 -25.70
N PHE A 5 9.55 -7.55 -26.82
CA PHE A 5 8.49 -6.54 -26.84
C PHE A 5 7.25 -6.96 -26.05
N ILE A 6 6.77 -8.21 -26.22
CA ILE A 6 5.63 -8.74 -25.47
C ILE A 6 5.92 -8.73 -23.95
N VAL A 7 7.12 -9.12 -23.54
CA VAL A 7 7.54 -9.11 -22.12
C VAL A 7 7.55 -7.69 -21.54
N LEU A 8 8.03 -6.70 -22.28
CA LEU A 8 8.01 -5.29 -21.87
C LEU A 8 6.57 -4.76 -21.71
N PHE A 9 5.65 -5.18 -22.58
CA PHE A 9 4.23 -4.80 -22.48
C PHE A 9 3.56 -5.37 -21.24
N ILE A 10 3.78 -6.64 -20.92
CA ILE A 10 3.19 -7.30 -19.74
C ILE A 10 3.72 -6.67 -18.45
N SER A 11 4.97 -6.22 -18.43
CA SER A 11 5.59 -5.59 -17.25
C SER A 11 5.13 -4.15 -17.01
N SER A 12 4.61 -3.46 -18.03
CA SER A 12 4.19 -2.05 -17.96
C SER A 12 2.72 -1.84 -17.60
N CYS A 13 1.91 -2.91 -17.53
CA CYS A 13 0.49 -2.79 -17.23
C CYS A 13 0.23 -2.21 -15.84
N ALA A 14 -0.69 -1.25 -15.77
CA ALA A 14 -1.22 -0.74 -14.50
C ALA A 14 -1.84 -1.89 -13.70
N ARG A 15 -1.62 -1.88 -12.40
CA ARG A 15 -2.12 -2.93 -11.51
C ARG A 15 -3.38 -2.46 -10.80
N PRO A 16 -4.46 -3.27 -10.82
CA PRO A 16 -5.64 -2.98 -10.03
C PRO A 16 -5.29 -3.04 -8.53
N TYR A 17 -6.02 -2.27 -7.74
CA TYR A 17 -5.96 -2.31 -6.28
C TYR A 17 -7.13 -3.16 -5.76
N ARG A 18 -6.86 -4.03 -4.81
CA ARG A 18 -7.86 -4.78 -4.06
C ARG A 18 -8.21 -4.03 -2.78
N LYS A 19 -9.50 -3.96 -2.48
CA LYS A 19 -10.00 -3.32 -1.26
C LYS A 19 -9.35 -3.95 -0.03
N LEU A 20 -8.96 -3.11 0.93
CA LEU A 20 -8.55 -3.57 2.26
C LEU A 20 -9.79 -3.91 3.09
N SER A 21 -9.79 -5.09 3.68
CA SER A 21 -10.80 -5.51 4.64
C SER A 21 -10.11 -6.00 5.91
N MET A 22 -10.44 -5.43 7.05
CA MET A 22 -9.86 -5.85 8.32
C MET A 22 -10.22 -7.30 8.65
N SER A 23 -11.38 -7.79 8.22
CA SER A 23 -11.81 -9.18 8.40
C SER A 23 -10.98 -10.20 7.62
N GLU A 24 -10.25 -9.78 6.57
CA GLU A 24 -9.37 -10.65 5.78
C GLU A 24 -7.92 -10.65 6.30
N ILE A 25 -7.61 -9.82 7.30
CA ILE A 25 -6.27 -9.69 7.87
C ILE A 25 -6.14 -10.68 9.03
N PRO A 26 -5.29 -11.71 8.91
CA PRO A 26 -5.06 -12.63 10.01
C PRO A 26 -4.18 -11.95 11.06
N PHE A 27 -4.80 -11.49 12.12
CA PHE A 27 -4.09 -10.93 13.27
C PHE A 27 -3.31 -12.01 14.01
N ASN A 28 -2.20 -11.62 14.64
CA ASN A 28 -1.43 -12.47 15.53
C ASN A 28 -2.19 -12.66 16.86
N GLU A 29 -1.63 -13.45 17.77
CA GLU A 29 -2.11 -13.54 19.15
C GLU A 29 -2.05 -12.17 19.83
N PHE A 30 -3.00 -11.94 20.75
CA PHE A 30 -3.01 -10.72 21.55
C PHE A 30 -1.83 -10.69 22.51
N ARG A 31 -1.25 -9.51 22.64
CA ARG A 31 -0.28 -9.18 23.68
C ARG A 31 -0.97 -8.34 24.73
N ASP A 32 -0.82 -8.76 25.96
CA ASP A 32 -1.43 -8.10 27.11
C ASP A 32 -0.43 -7.20 27.82
N GLU A 33 -0.78 -5.93 27.90
CA GLU A 33 -0.13 -4.92 28.71
C GLU A 33 -1.09 -4.45 29.82
N ILE A 34 -0.59 -3.71 30.80
CA ILE A 34 -1.38 -3.29 31.95
C ILE A 34 -2.61 -2.46 31.52
N LYS A 35 -2.41 -1.52 30.61
CA LYS A 35 -3.44 -0.56 30.17
C LYS A 35 -4.17 -0.96 28.89
N ILE A 36 -3.54 -1.78 28.04
CA ILE A 36 -4.05 -2.18 26.74
C ILE A 36 -3.79 -3.65 26.45
N SER A 37 -4.65 -4.24 25.63
CA SER A 37 -4.37 -5.50 24.93
C SER A 37 -4.34 -5.22 23.44
N TYR A 38 -3.37 -5.76 22.71
CA TYR A 38 -3.25 -5.46 21.29
C TYR A 38 -2.77 -6.65 20.46
N SER A 39 -3.18 -6.64 19.20
CA SER A 39 -2.66 -7.53 18.19
C SER A 39 -2.25 -6.73 16.95
N ILE A 40 -1.17 -7.16 16.31
CA ILE A 40 -0.53 -6.45 15.21
C ILE A 40 -0.36 -7.38 14.02
N ARG A 41 -0.57 -6.86 12.82
CA ARG A 41 -0.23 -7.56 11.59
C ARG A 41 0.56 -6.66 10.64
N GLN A 42 1.79 -7.06 10.36
CA GLN A 42 2.63 -6.49 9.31
C GLN A 42 2.30 -7.09 7.94
N GLY A 43 2.79 -6.45 6.88
CA GLY A 43 2.64 -6.94 5.52
C GLY A 43 1.19 -6.93 5.02
N VAL A 44 0.39 -5.96 5.43
CA VAL A 44 -1.03 -5.82 5.08
C VAL A 44 -1.24 -5.84 3.57
N MET A 45 -0.45 -5.10 2.81
CA MET A 45 -0.55 -5.06 1.34
C MET A 45 -0.26 -6.42 0.70
N TYR A 46 0.67 -7.19 1.27
CA TYR A 46 0.97 -8.54 0.78
C TYR A 46 -0.17 -9.53 1.09
N ASN A 47 -0.65 -9.53 2.32
CA ASN A 47 -1.71 -10.41 2.79
C ASN A 47 -3.03 -10.17 2.05
N THR A 48 -3.35 -8.93 1.71
CA THR A 48 -4.54 -8.55 0.92
C THR A 48 -4.34 -8.68 -0.59
N LYS A 49 -3.29 -9.40 -1.03
CA LYS A 49 -2.95 -9.66 -2.44
C LYS A 49 -2.64 -8.39 -3.26
N ASN A 50 -2.30 -7.30 -2.61
CA ASN A 50 -1.85 -6.05 -3.23
C ASN A 50 -0.32 -6.07 -3.47
N ARG A 51 0.20 -7.14 -4.06
CA ARG A 51 1.64 -7.43 -4.21
C ARG A 51 2.45 -6.31 -4.86
N PHE A 52 1.84 -5.55 -5.77
CA PHE A 52 2.52 -4.42 -6.42
C PHE A 52 2.86 -3.33 -5.40
N TYR A 53 1.90 -3.00 -4.53
CA TYR A 53 2.07 -2.01 -3.47
C TYR A 53 3.01 -2.51 -2.38
N ALA A 54 2.90 -3.79 -1.99
CA ALA A 54 3.83 -4.43 -1.05
C ALA A 54 5.30 -4.36 -1.52
N LYS A 55 5.56 -4.58 -2.83
CA LYS A 55 6.90 -4.41 -3.39
C LYS A 55 7.39 -2.96 -3.31
N LYS A 56 6.48 -1.99 -3.43
CA LYS A 56 6.82 -0.58 -3.28
C LYS A 56 7.09 -0.20 -1.83
N GLU A 57 6.30 -0.73 -0.88
CA GLU A 57 6.56 -0.59 0.55
C GLU A 57 8.00 -0.99 0.87
N PHE A 58 8.36 -2.22 0.53
CA PHE A 58 9.71 -2.75 0.72
C PHE A 58 10.78 -1.85 0.09
N LYS A 59 10.62 -1.50 -1.21
CA LYS A 59 11.60 -0.69 -1.94
C LYS A 59 11.76 0.74 -1.39
N LYS A 60 10.72 1.26 -0.71
CA LYS A 60 10.67 2.64 -0.20
C LYS A 60 10.79 2.73 1.31
N ASN A 61 10.98 1.57 1.95
CA ASN A 61 11.14 1.46 3.40
C ASN A 61 9.97 2.09 4.19
N VAL A 62 8.75 1.87 3.69
CA VAL A 62 7.51 2.27 4.35
C VAL A 62 6.60 1.06 4.50
N ASN A 63 5.88 0.97 5.59
CA ASN A 63 5.03 -0.17 5.90
C ASN A 63 3.65 0.26 6.38
N LEU A 64 2.63 -0.42 5.87
CA LEU A 64 1.27 -0.38 6.37
C LEU A 64 1.07 -1.51 7.36
N ILE A 65 0.70 -1.17 8.58
CA ILE A 65 0.55 -2.12 9.68
C ILE A 65 -0.88 -2.04 10.19
N ALA A 66 -1.52 -3.20 10.33
CA ALA A 66 -2.84 -3.31 10.94
C ALA A 66 -2.73 -3.52 12.43
N PHE A 67 -3.61 -2.87 13.17
CA PHE A 67 -3.73 -2.92 14.61
C PHE A 67 -5.14 -3.28 15.02
N LYS A 68 -5.24 -4.10 16.05
CA LYS A 68 -6.43 -4.29 16.86
C LYS A 68 -6.03 -3.98 18.29
N ILE A 69 -6.65 -2.99 18.91
CA ILE A 69 -6.27 -2.48 20.23
C ILE A 69 -7.51 -2.45 21.10
N ILE A 70 -7.40 -2.97 22.32
CA ILE A 70 -8.43 -2.98 23.35
C ILE A 70 -7.96 -2.09 24.49
N ASN A 71 -8.77 -1.12 24.86
CA ASN A 71 -8.54 -0.29 26.04
C ASN A 71 -9.04 -1.01 27.29
N LYS A 72 -8.14 -1.36 28.21
CA LYS A 72 -8.47 -2.06 29.48
C LYS A 72 -8.67 -1.10 30.66
N THR A 73 -8.55 0.21 30.41
CA THR A 73 -8.67 1.24 31.45
C THR A 73 -10.07 1.81 31.53
N GLU A 74 -10.33 2.56 32.60
CA GLU A 74 -11.57 3.32 32.81
C GLU A 74 -11.55 4.70 32.10
N LEU A 75 -10.45 5.08 31.46
CA LEU A 75 -10.28 6.35 30.78
C LEU A 75 -10.11 6.14 29.28
N PRO A 76 -10.57 7.08 28.44
CA PRO A 76 -10.34 7.01 27.00
C PRO A 76 -8.86 7.16 26.68
N ILE A 77 -8.37 6.39 25.70
CA ILE A 77 -6.98 6.44 25.20
C ILE A 77 -6.98 7.01 23.80
N ASN A 78 -6.22 8.09 23.59
CA ASN A 78 -5.98 8.61 22.25
C ASN A 78 -4.87 7.79 21.57
N ILE A 79 -5.04 7.41 20.32
CA ILE A 79 -4.02 6.67 19.55
C ILE A 79 -2.69 7.45 19.47
N ASN A 80 -2.75 8.79 19.47
CA ASN A 80 -1.54 9.63 19.47
C ASN A 80 -0.75 9.59 20.80
N ASP A 81 -1.36 9.11 21.88
CA ASP A 81 -0.69 8.95 23.16
C ASP A 81 0.00 7.58 23.28
N LEU A 82 -0.14 6.73 22.27
CA LEU A 82 0.55 5.47 22.18
C LEU A 82 1.96 5.68 21.63
N LYS A 83 2.92 4.99 22.23
CA LYS A 83 4.29 4.89 21.74
C LYS A 83 4.49 3.54 21.09
N TYR A 84 5.14 3.54 19.95
CA TYR A 84 5.43 2.35 19.15
C TYR A 84 6.93 2.09 19.14
N TYR A 85 7.32 0.83 19.25
CA TYR A 85 8.73 0.42 19.30
C TYR A 85 8.97 -0.76 18.38
N CYS A 86 10.12 -0.76 17.73
CA CYS A 86 10.68 -1.90 17.02
C CYS A 86 11.57 -2.70 17.99
N GLY A 87 11.22 -3.93 18.28
CA GLY A 87 11.80 -4.61 19.44
C GLY A 87 11.50 -3.83 20.72
N ALA A 88 12.31 -4.04 21.76
CA ALA A 88 12.07 -3.41 23.06
C ALA A 88 12.53 -1.93 23.13
N THR A 89 13.33 -1.43 22.18
CA THR A 89 14.12 -0.21 22.40
C THR A 89 14.05 0.85 21.29
N ILE A 90 13.77 0.49 20.05
CA ILE A 90 13.85 1.43 18.92
C ILE A 90 12.51 2.13 18.74
N PRO A 91 12.39 3.44 18.99
CA PRO A 91 11.13 4.14 18.84
C PRO A 91 10.73 4.23 17.35
N LEU A 92 9.44 4.00 17.09
CA LEU A 92 8.83 4.16 15.78
C LEU A 92 7.85 5.33 15.81
N ALA A 93 7.99 6.25 14.85
CA ALA A 93 7.03 7.32 14.65
C ALA A 93 6.11 6.99 13.48
N PRO A 94 4.78 7.04 13.67
CA PRO A 94 3.85 6.95 12.56
C PRO A 94 4.07 8.10 11.58
N ILE A 95 3.87 7.82 10.29
CA ILE A 95 3.81 8.84 9.24
C ILE A 95 2.37 9.03 8.81
N SER A 96 2.07 10.17 8.17
CA SER A 96 0.71 10.41 7.69
C SER A 96 0.32 9.47 6.55
N ILE A 97 -0.98 9.18 6.45
CA ILE A 97 -1.55 8.40 5.33
C ILE A 97 -1.23 9.05 3.98
N GLU A 98 -1.22 10.37 3.92
CA GLU A 98 -0.91 11.12 2.70
C GLU A 98 0.55 10.90 2.27
N GLU A 99 1.49 10.89 3.21
CA GLU A 99 2.90 10.66 2.93
C GLU A 99 3.13 9.23 2.44
N TYR A 100 2.55 8.25 3.14
CA TYR A 100 2.57 6.86 2.72
C TYR A 100 1.98 6.71 1.31
N TYR A 101 0.77 7.23 1.08
CA TYR A 101 0.11 7.17 -0.23
C TYR A 101 0.95 7.77 -1.35
N LYS A 102 1.51 8.97 -1.15
CA LYS A 102 2.41 9.61 -2.14
C LYS A 102 3.59 8.71 -2.51
N THR A 103 4.07 7.94 -1.54
CA THR A 103 5.23 7.05 -1.71
C THR A 103 4.87 5.79 -2.51
N VAL A 104 3.71 5.17 -2.25
CA VAL A 104 3.34 3.87 -2.83
C VAL A 104 2.40 3.94 -4.03
N LYS A 105 1.70 5.05 -4.27
CA LYS A 105 0.76 5.18 -5.40
C LYS A 105 1.41 4.87 -6.75
N GLN A 106 0.63 4.44 -7.71
CA GLN A 106 1.10 4.30 -9.09
C GLN A 106 1.28 5.68 -9.71
N LYS A 107 2.39 5.88 -10.41
CA LYS A 107 2.64 7.11 -11.19
C LYS A 107 1.90 7.01 -12.50
N ALA A 108 0.62 7.39 -12.49
CA ALA A 108 -0.27 7.25 -13.65
C ALA A 108 0.28 7.97 -14.89
N GLU A 109 0.91 9.12 -14.69
CA GLU A 109 1.45 9.98 -15.75
C GLU A 109 2.53 9.26 -16.58
N LEU A 110 3.27 8.32 -15.98
CA LEU A 110 4.31 7.58 -16.68
C LEU A 110 3.76 6.63 -17.76
N TYR A 111 2.47 6.27 -17.71
CA TYR A 111 1.89 5.41 -18.73
C TYR A 111 1.81 6.10 -20.10
N TRP A 112 1.76 7.42 -20.16
CA TRP A 112 1.81 8.18 -21.41
C TRP A 112 3.18 8.10 -22.11
N LEU A 113 4.25 7.77 -21.40
CA LEU A 113 5.57 7.56 -22.02
C LEU A 113 5.59 6.34 -22.93
N TYR A 114 4.64 5.43 -22.80
CA TYR A 114 4.51 4.25 -23.66
C TYR A 114 3.65 4.53 -24.93
N SER A 115 3.05 5.71 -25.04
CA SER A 115 2.17 6.04 -26.15
C SER A 115 2.86 6.08 -27.53
N PRO A 116 4.13 6.50 -27.67
CA PRO A 116 4.82 6.51 -28.95
C PRO A 116 5.41 5.16 -29.37
N GLY A 117 5.41 4.16 -28.50
CA GLY A 117 6.37 3.04 -28.58
C GLY A 117 5.89 1.74 -29.22
N VAL A 118 4.67 1.63 -29.77
CA VAL A 118 4.23 0.37 -30.39
C VAL A 118 4.08 0.53 -31.89
N VAL A 119 5.16 0.24 -32.58
CA VAL A 119 5.14 0.09 -34.03
C VAL A 119 4.93 -1.39 -34.34
N VAL A 120 3.74 -1.73 -34.83
CA VAL A 120 3.48 -3.04 -35.41
C VAL A 120 3.82 -2.96 -36.88
N TYR A 121 4.74 -3.82 -37.32
CA TYR A 121 5.04 -4.00 -38.74
C TYR A 121 4.07 -5.06 -39.29
N PRO A 122 3.00 -4.71 -40.02
CA PRO A 122 2.35 -5.70 -40.85
C PRO A 122 3.40 -6.15 -41.87
N ARG A 123 3.45 -7.45 -42.20
CA ARG A 123 4.33 -7.96 -43.27
C ARG A 123 4.15 -7.10 -44.50
N PRO A 124 5.17 -6.34 -44.97
CA PRO A 124 5.02 -5.56 -46.17
C PRO A 124 4.80 -6.53 -47.32
N PRO A 125 3.88 -6.24 -48.25
CA PRO A 125 3.81 -6.96 -49.53
C PRO A 125 5.20 -6.97 -50.16
N LYS A 126 5.59 -8.09 -50.80
CA LYS A 126 6.87 -8.21 -51.46
C LYS A 126 7.13 -6.98 -52.33
N GLY A 127 8.15 -6.18 -52.02
CA GLY A 127 8.58 -5.02 -52.80
C GLY A 127 8.22 -3.63 -52.21
N SER A 128 7.47 -3.52 -51.11
CA SER A 128 7.20 -2.22 -50.48
C SER A 128 7.98 -2.03 -49.21
N LYS A 129 8.81 -0.98 -49.13
CA LYS A 129 9.49 -0.51 -47.93
C LYS A 129 8.64 0.45 -47.09
N LYS A 130 7.31 0.44 -47.29
CA LYS A 130 6.42 1.36 -46.59
C LYS A 130 6.17 0.88 -45.14
N PHE A 131 6.68 1.65 -44.26
CA PHE A 131 6.51 1.58 -42.84
C PHE A 131 5.13 2.20 -42.47
N ILE A 132 4.23 1.45 -41.90
CA ILE A 132 2.98 1.99 -41.36
C ILE A 132 3.05 1.92 -39.84
N PRO A 133 3.33 3.04 -39.15
CA PRO A 133 3.26 3.08 -37.71
C PRO A 133 1.79 2.97 -37.30
N LEU A 134 1.40 1.86 -36.69
CA LEU A 134 0.08 1.73 -36.08
C LEU A 134 0.19 2.21 -34.62
N PRO A 135 -0.50 3.29 -34.25
CA PRO A 135 -0.37 3.91 -32.93
C PRO A 135 -1.14 3.16 -31.83
N PHE A 136 -0.88 1.85 -31.66
CA PHE A 136 -1.51 1.07 -30.60
C PHE A 136 -1.07 1.51 -29.19
N GLY A 137 0.00 2.29 -29.07
CA GLY A 137 0.49 2.79 -27.79
C GLY A 137 -0.49 3.73 -27.09
N ILE A 138 -1.20 4.58 -27.84
CA ILE A 138 -2.13 5.56 -27.26
C ILE A 138 -3.31 4.90 -26.54
N PRO A 139 -4.07 3.96 -27.13
CA PRO A 139 -5.14 3.28 -26.41
C PRO A 139 -4.65 2.52 -25.18
N LEU A 140 -3.52 1.83 -25.25
CA LEU A 140 -2.95 1.12 -24.13
C LEU A 140 -2.49 2.07 -23.01
N ALA A 141 -1.88 3.19 -23.35
CA ALA A 141 -1.50 4.22 -22.39
C ALA A 141 -2.73 4.78 -21.67
N ALA A 142 -3.80 5.08 -22.41
CA ALA A 142 -5.06 5.59 -21.85
C ALA A 142 -5.73 4.58 -20.90
N ILE A 143 -5.78 3.30 -21.28
CA ILE A 143 -6.32 2.23 -20.43
C ILE A 143 -5.49 2.12 -19.14
N ASN A 144 -4.16 2.02 -19.23
CA ASN A 144 -3.28 1.91 -18.08
C ASN A 144 -3.36 3.14 -17.16
N TYR A 145 -3.44 4.34 -17.76
CA TYR A 145 -3.65 5.58 -17.01
C TYR A 145 -4.97 5.52 -16.21
N GLY A 146 -6.07 5.17 -16.84
CA GLY A 146 -7.38 5.04 -16.19
C GLY A 146 -7.41 4.00 -15.07
N VAL A 147 -6.83 2.81 -15.31
CA VAL A 147 -6.72 1.74 -14.29
C VAL A 147 -5.90 2.23 -13.10
N SER A 148 -4.77 2.89 -13.36
CA SER A 148 -3.89 3.43 -12.32
C SER A 148 -4.59 4.50 -11.47
N LEU A 149 -5.29 5.46 -12.09
CA LEU A 149 -6.05 6.48 -11.36
C LEU A 149 -7.14 5.86 -10.49
N LYS A 150 -7.91 4.91 -11.03
CA LYS A 150 -8.96 4.21 -10.28
C LYS A 150 -8.38 3.42 -9.11
N ALA A 151 -7.26 2.74 -9.31
CA ALA A 151 -6.56 2.00 -8.27
C ALA A 151 -6.05 2.93 -7.15
N ASN A 152 -5.43 4.05 -7.53
CA ASN A 152 -4.94 5.06 -6.58
C ASN A 152 -6.09 5.68 -5.76
N LYS A 153 -7.20 6.04 -6.41
CA LYS A 153 -8.39 6.60 -5.73
C LYS A 153 -8.99 5.61 -4.71
N LYS A 154 -9.11 4.33 -5.11
CA LYS A 154 -9.60 3.28 -4.19
C LYS A 154 -8.68 3.10 -3.00
N MET A 155 -7.37 3.01 -3.24
CA MET A 155 -6.38 2.87 -2.19
C MET A 155 -6.46 4.02 -1.19
N MET A 156 -6.46 5.28 -1.65
CA MET A 156 -6.54 6.44 -0.77
C MET A 156 -7.80 6.43 0.09
N ARG A 157 -8.94 6.06 -0.50
CA ARG A 157 -10.21 5.93 0.23
C ARG A 157 -10.12 4.88 1.33
N ASP A 158 -9.58 3.70 1.04
CA ASP A 158 -9.47 2.62 2.02
C ASP A 158 -8.52 3.01 3.15
N LEU A 159 -7.38 3.64 2.82
CA LEU A 159 -6.42 4.13 3.80
C LEU A 159 -7.07 5.14 4.75
N GLN A 160 -7.82 6.13 4.23
CA GLN A 160 -8.50 7.14 5.04
C GLN A 160 -9.60 6.55 5.93
N LEU A 161 -10.33 5.55 5.43
CA LEU A 161 -11.40 4.90 6.20
C LEU A 161 -10.88 4.08 7.38
N LEU A 162 -9.69 3.48 7.22
CA LEU A 162 -9.10 2.57 8.21
C LEU A 162 -8.06 3.26 9.10
N ASP A 163 -7.74 4.53 8.84
CA ASP A 163 -6.72 5.28 9.58
C ASP A 163 -7.09 5.44 11.06
N LEU A 164 -6.15 5.09 11.92
CA LEU A 164 -6.28 5.22 13.37
C LEU A 164 -5.66 6.51 13.93
N SER A 165 -4.90 7.28 13.16
CA SER A 165 -4.05 8.37 13.65
C SER A 165 -4.73 9.37 14.58
N ASN A 166 -6.03 9.60 14.43
CA ASN A 166 -6.78 10.58 15.24
C ASN A 166 -7.99 9.95 15.95
N LYS A 167 -7.91 8.64 16.23
CA LYS A 167 -9.01 7.94 16.90
C LYS A 167 -8.78 7.90 18.41
N VAL A 168 -9.90 7.80 19.13
CA VAL A 168 -9.94 7.62 20.57
C VAL A 168 -10.61 6.29 20.86
N ILE A 169 -10.00 5.49 21.72
CA ILE A 169 -10.55 4.21 22.17
C ILE A 169 -11.26 4.47 23.50
N GLN A 170 -12.57 4.24 23.53
CA GLN A 170 -13.36 4.42 24.74
C GLN A 170 -12.97 3.38 25.80
N PRO A 171 -13.28 3.63 27.09
CA PRO A 171 -13.05 2.66 28.15
C PRO A 171 -13.67 1.30 27.83
N GLN A 172 -12.94 0.22 28.04
CA GLN A 172 -13.35 -1.19 27.82
C GLN A 172 -13.78 -1.50 26.36
N ASP A 173 -13.46 -0.62 25.41
CA ASP A 173 -13.80 -0.79 23.98
C ASP A 173 -12.57 -1.20 23.17
N SER A 174 -12.80 -1.59 21.93
CA SER A 174 -11.76 -2.02 20.98
C SER A 174 -11.87 -1.25 19.67
N ILE A 175 -10.72 -1.04 19.04
CA ILE A 175 -10.64 -0.43 17.71
C ILE A 175 -9.74 -1.28 16.78
N GLU A 176 -10.14 -1.35 15.51
CA GLU A 176 -9.35 -1.97 14.45
C GLU A 176 -9.07 -0.95 13.35
N GLY A 177 -7.87 -0.98 12.81
CA GLY A 177 -7.47 -0.11 11.71
C GLY A 177 -6.01 -0.22 11.36
N ILE A 178 -5.49 0.80 10.70
CA ILE A 178 -4.14 0.84 10.18
C ILE A 178 -3.37 2.08 10.64
N LEU A 179 -2.07 1.92 10.77
CA LEU A 179 -1.10 3.00 10.87
C LEU A 179 0.05 2.75 9.90
N THR A 180 0.74 3.81 9.53
CA THR A 180 1.85 3.77 8.57
C THR A 180 3.14 4.22 9.22
N PHE A 181 4.24 3.53 8.89
CA PHE A 181 5.55 3.75 9.48
C PHE A 181 6.65 3.77 8.42
N LYS A 182 7.78 4.39 8.76
CA LYS A 182 9.04 4.26 8.01
C LYS A 182 10.03 3.38 8.76
N ASN A 183 10.96 2.78 8.01
CA ASN A 183 12.13 2.06 8.55
C ASN A 183 11.79 0.85 9.44
N VAL A 184 10.76 0.09 9.05
CA VAL A 184 10.29 -1.09 9.81
C VAL A 184 10.82 -2.41 9.23
N ASP A 185 11.57 -2.40 8.12
CA ASP A 185 11.94 -3.62 7.36
C ASP A 185 12.76 -4.63 8.17
N ASN A 186 13.47 -4.19 9.22
CA ASN A 186 14.23 -5.05 10.11
C ASN A 186 13.55 -5.26 11.47
N CYS A 187 12.27 -4.90 11.58
CA CYS A 187 11.51 -4.98 12.81
C CYS A 187 10.85 -6.35 12.91
N GLY A 188 11.39 -7.25 13.72
CA GLY A 188 10.74 -8.53 13.98
C GLY A 188 9.39 -8.32 14.66
N ASP A 189 9.41 -7.70 15.83
CA ASP A 189 8.24 -7.44 16.67
C ASP A 189 8.03 -5.95 16.90
N ILE A 190 6.77 -5.53 16.88
CA ILE A 190 6.36 -4.17 17.25
C ILE A 190 5.69 -4.23 18.62
N TYR A 191 6.07 -3.33 19.49
CA TYR A 191 5.51 -3.16 20.83
C TYR A 191 4.80 -1.83 20.93
N ILE A 192 3.72 -1.81 21.73
CA ILE A 192 2.95 -0.61 22.03
C ILE A 192 2.98 -0.37 23.52
N SER A 193 3.21 0.87 23.92
CA SER A 193 3.02 1.30 25.32
C SER A 193 2.18 2.56 25.38
N VAL A 194 1.44 2.75 26.46
CA VAL A 194 0.71 3.98 26.73
C VAL A 194 1.68 4.97 27.38
N LYS A 195 1.67 6.21 26.91
CA LYS A 195 2.47 7.30 27.50
C LYS A 195 2.07 7.47 28.97
N GLU A 196 3.03 7.38 29.87
CA GLU A 196 2.81 7.76 31.27
C GLU A 196 2.80 9.30 31.34
N ASN A 197 1.72 9.83 31.83
CA ASN A 197 1.60 11.26 32.14
C ASN A 197 2.24 11.55 33.50
#